data_bddcca50c8c7f74f11a8ef692e7abf4d
#
_entry.id   bddcca50c8c7f74f11a8ef692e7abf4d
#
_cell.length_a   1.000
_cell.length_b   1.000
_cell.length_c   1.000
_cell.angle_alpha   90.00
_cell.angle_beta   90.00
_cell.angle_gamma   90.00
#
_symmetry.space_group_name_H-M   'P 1'
#
loop_
_entity.id
_entity.type
_entity.pdbx_description
1 polymer ?
#
loop_
_entity_poly.entity_id
_entity_poly.type
_entity_poly.pdbx_seq_one_letter_code
_entity_poly.pdbx_strand_id
1 'polypeptide(L)'
;MPPPFAHRITKYDPADRDERGHYHGAEVTVSDHGPVEAAYLEAIAAFAQESGIDRLEIREPAVTGFVTFGLEAPVDGHGLAGLFPADLAGYYDGAEVSVPVALELVRAMLRDQGAWCRLEQQDRFTVHVGWDQYVYVGSDQPCAAAVARTRELGLFAEPITMSPYAADLEEPEVTQAADEEFWERVRAELAVPQMLLLEESYLYNATRWHRLTEHNLDTVRAVLGPRALLSVWPDLNPDVDAVLAALPEDETVDFVWEAPNGTISHVTVDETHHQQLATSVAGARAACSLSLALDERHPLFHAALPDSDGVLRARW
;
A
#
# COMPACT_ATOMS: atom_id res chain seq x y z
N MET A 1 -17.32 12.03 -3.92
CA MET A 1 -18.10 11.12 -4.81
C MET A 1 -17.21 10.70 -5.97
N PRO A 2 -17.34 9.49 -6.52
CA PRO A 2 -16.57 9.13 -7.71
C PRO A 2 -16.89 10.07 -8.87
N PRO A 3 -15.91 10.33 -9.76
CA PRO A 3 -16.14 11.15 -10.95
C PRO A 3 -17.26 10.59 -11.83
N PRO A 4 -18.08 11.45 -12.49
CA PRO A 4 -19.28 11.03 -13.22
C PRO A 4 -19.01 10.29 -14.54
N PHE A 5 -17.82 10.45 -15.10
CA PHE A 5 -17.41 9.75 -16.32
C PHE A 5 -16.30 8.76 -15.99
N ALA A 6 -16.54 7.49 -16.23
CA ALA A 6 -15.55 6.44 -15.99
C ALA A 6 -15.33 5.63 -17.27
N HIS A 7 -14.08 5.26 -17.51
CA HIS A 7 -13.67 4.46 -18.64
C HIS A 7 -12.79 3.31 -18.18
N ARG A 8 -13.03 2.12 -18.70
CA ARG A 8 -12.10 1.01 -18.67
C ARG A 8 -11.22 1.06 -19.91
N ILE A 9 -9.93 1.21 -19.73
CA ILE A 9 -8.95 1.22 -20.82
C ILE A 9 -8.26 -0.14 -20.87
N THR A 10 -8.28 -0.78 -22.04
CA THR A 10 -7.72 -2.13 -22.22
C THR A 10 -7.21 -2.30 -23.65
N LYS A 11 -6.27 -3.23 -23.84
CA LYS A 11 -5.81 -3.68 -25.15
C LYS A 11 -6.78 -4.67 -25.82
N TYR A 12 -7.73 -5.20 -25.06
CA TYR A 12 -8.70 -6.20 -25.53
C TYR A 12 -9.96 -5.54 -26.09
N ASP A 13 -10.38 -5.98 -27.28
CA ASP A 13 -11.60 -5.47 -27.89
C ASP A 13 -12.84 -5.85 -27.04
N PRO A 14 -13.65 -4.88 -26.61
CA PRO A 14 -14.90 -5.17 -25.92
C PRO A 14 -15.86 -6.05 -26.71
N ALA A 15 -15.79 -6.05 -28.06
CA ALA A 15 -16.61 -6.89 -28.93
C ALA A 15 -16.27 -8.39 -28.78
N ASP A 16 -15.10 -8.72 -28.29
CA ASP A 16 -14.68 -10.10 -28.03
C ASP A 16 -15.12 -10.61 -26.64
N ARG A 17 -16.04 -9.92 -25.96
CA ARG A 17 -16.61 -10.32 -24.68
C ARG A 17 -18.01 -10.91 -24.86
N ASP A 18 -18.32 -11.93 -24.06
CA ASP A 18 -19.66 -12.46 -23.97
C ASP A 18 -20.60 -11.55 -23.14
N GLU A 19 -21.87 -11.93 -23.07
CA GLU A 19 -22.90 -11.23 -22.29
C GLU A 19 -22.60 -11.16 -20.78
N ARG A 20 -21.68 -11.99 -20.30
CA ARG A 20 -21.21 -12.02 -18.89
C ARG A 20 -19.91 -11.23 -18.69
N GLY A 21 -19.37 -10.65 -19.78
CA GLY A 21 -18.12 -9.89 -19.76
C GLY A 21 -16.84 -10.73 -19.85
N HIS A 22 -16.94 -12.06 -20.06
CA HIS A 22 -15.77 -12.91 -20.25
C HIS A 22 -15.16 -12.68 -21.64
N TYR A 23 -13.86 -12.53 -21.70
CA TYR A 23 -13.12 -12.38 -22.94
C TYR A 23 -12.93 -13.72 -23.64
N HIS A 24 -13.21 -13.77 -24.94
CA HIS A 24 -13.09 -14.92 -25.81
C HIS A 24 -12.13 -14.68 -27.00
N GLY A 25 -11.44 -13.56 -27.02
CA GLY A 25 -10.47 -13.24 -28.06
C GLY A 25 -9.20 -14.07 -27.96
N ALA A 26 -8.23 -13.76 -28.80
CA ALA A 26 -6.94 -14.43 -28.80
C ALA A 26 -6.17 -14.16 -27.51
N GLU A 27 -5.56 -15.19 -26.93
CA GLU A 27 -4.66 -15.03 -25.81
C GLU A 27 -3.41 -14.23 -26.22
N VAL A 28 -3.04 -13.27 -25.37
CA VAL A 28 -1.82 -12.49 -25.56
C VAL A 28 -0.67 -13.23 -24.92
N THR A 29 0.31 -13.62 -25.73
CA THR A 29 1.49 -14.40 -25.31
C THR A 29 2.77 -13.57 -25.27
N VAL A 30 2.66 -12.26 -25.49
CA VAL A 30 3.80 -11.33 -25.47
C VAL A 30 3.66 -10.35 -24.32
N SER A 31 4.79 -9.92 -23.79
CA SER A 31 4.86 -8.90 -22.74
C SER A 31 4.16 -7.61 -23.18
N ASP A 32 3.47 -6.97 -22.26
CA ASP A 32 2.88 -5.64 -22.43
C ASP A 32 3.91 -4.51 -22.29
N HIS A 33 5.14 -4.81 -21.92
CA HIS A 33 6.20 -3.81 -21.82
C HIS A 33 6.51 -3.18 -23.19
N GLY A 34 6.96 -1.94 -23.16
CA GLY A 34 7.29 -1.20 -24.38
C GLY A 34 6.08 -0.54 -25.04
N PRO A 35 5.68 -0.91 -26.29
CA PRO A 35 4.66 -0.15 -27.02
C PRO A 35 3.28 -0.13 -26.39
N VAL A 36 2.82 -1.24 -25.82
CA VAL A 36 1.50 -1.34 -25.18
C VAL A 36 1.48 -0.54 -23.88
N GLU A 37 2.50 -0.70 -23.04
CA GLU A 37 2.68 0.10 -21.83
C GLU A 37 2.71 1.60 -22.14
N ALA A 38 3.51 1.99 -23.16
CA ALA A 38 3.60 3.38 -23.59
C ALA A 38 2.22 3.93 -24.04
N ALA A 39 1.42 3.11 -24.72
CA ALA A 39 0.07 3.46 -25.13
C ALA A 39 -0.86 3.70 -23.93
N TYR A 40 -0.80 2.85 -22.89
CA TYR A 40 -1.55 3.06 -21.65
C TYR A 40 -1.17 4.38 -20.97
N LEU A 41 0.13 4.64 -20.82
CA LEU A 41 0.60 5.86 -20.16
C LEU A 41 0.22 7.11 -20.95
N GLU A 42 0.31 7.07 -22.29
CA GLU A 42 -0.09 8.18 -23.14
C GLU A 42 -1.62 8.41 -23.10
N ALA A 43 -2.41 7.35 -23.04
CA ALA A 43 -3.86 7.46 -22.88
C ALA A 43 -4.20 8.15 -21.54
N ILE A 44 -3.62 7.72 -20.42
CA ILE A 44 -3.84 8.36 -19.11
C ILE A 44 -3.42 9.82 -19.12
N ALA A 45 -2.26 10.13 -19.73
CA ALA A 45 -1.80 11.51 -19.89
C ALA A 45 -2.79 12.38 -20.67
N ALA A 46 -3.39 11.83 -21.73
CA ALA A 46 -4.42 12.54 -22.51
C ALA A 46 -5.66 12.84 -21.69
N PHE A 47 -6.15 11.88 -20.89
CA PHE A 47 -7.26 12.09 -19.96
C PHE A 47 -6.93 13.15 -18.91
N ALA A 48 -5.76 13.09 -18.27
CA ALA A 48 -5.31 14.07 -17.30
C ALA A 48 -5.21 15.48 -17.92
N GLN A 49 -4.65 15.59 -19.12
CA GLN A 49 -4.54 16.86 -19.85
C GLN A 49 -5.91 17.46 -20.17
N GLU A 50 -6.85 16.68 -20.71
CA GLU A 50 -8.19 17.16 -21.06
C GLU A 50 -8.99 17.58 -19.82
N SER A 51 -8.76 16.90 -18.67
CA SER A 51 -9.36 17.23 -17.38
C SER A 51 -8.65 18.38 -16.66
N GLY A 52 -7.54 18.90 -17.19
CA GLY A 52 -6.76 19.97 -16.56
C GLY A 52 -6.12 19.55 -15.25
N ILE A 53 -5.66 18.29 -15.17
CA ILE A 53 -5.00 17.71 -14.00
C ILE A 53 -3.48 17.79 -14.20
N ASP A 54 -2.79 18.34 -13.21
CA ASP A 54 -1.33 18.47 -13.19
C ASP A 54 -0.69 17.71 -12.00
N ARG A 55 -1.49 17.42 -10.97
CA ARG A 55 -1.08 16.68 -9.76
C ARG A 55 -2.15 15.69 -9.36
N LEU A 56 -1.72 14.60 -8.72
CA LEU A 56 -2.57 13.56 -8.16
C LEU A 56 -2.09 13.21 -6.74
N GLU A 57 -3.02 12.86 -5.89
CA GLU A 57 -2.73 12.26 -4.59
C GLU A 57 -2.53 10.75 -4.74
N ILE A 58 -1.51 10.22 -4.08
CA ILE A 58 -1.34 8.79 -3.86
C ILE A 58 -2.34 8.39 -2.77
N ARG A 59 -3.15 7.35 -3.03
CA ARG A 59 -4.10 6.84 -2.05
C ARG A 59 -3.89 5.35 -1.84
N GLU A 60 -4.02 4.90 -0.59
CA GLU A 60 -3.90 3.49 -0.23
C GLU A 60 -2.60 2.85 -0.78
N PRO A 61 -1.43 3.48 -0.59
CA PRO A 61 -0.18 2.98 -1.14
C PRO A 61 0.23 1.66 -0.49
N ALA A 62 0.63 0.70 -1.32
CA ALA A 62 1.08 -0.61 -0.91
C ALA A 62 2.44 -0.94 -1.52
N VAL A 63 3.23 -1.72 -0.79
CA VAL A 63 4.35 -2.46 -1.36
C VAL A 63 4.08 -3.94 -1.16
N THR A 64 4.21 -4.72 -2.23
CA THR A 64 3.98 -6.15 -2.20
C THR A 64 5.31 -6.88 -2.31
N GLY A 65 5.52 -7.88 -1.46
CA GLY A 65 6.78 -8.60 -1.44
C GLY A 65 7.05 -9.40 -2.71
N PHE A 66 6.07 -10.13 -3.23
CA PHE A 66 6.22 -10.99 -4.40
C PHE A 66 4.86 -11.38 -4.98
N VAL A 67 4.41 -10.73 -6.03
CA VAL A 67 3.44 -11.34 -6.94
C VAL A 67 3.82 -10.95 -8.35
N THR A 68 4.32 -11.89 -9.15
CA THR A 68 4.57 -11.69 -10.57
C THR A 68 3.56 -12.52 -11.33
N PHE A 69 2.58 -11.88 -11.92
CA PHE A 69 1.65 -12.51 -12.85
C PHE A 69 2.03 -12.27 -14.31
N GLY A 70 3.08 -11.46 -14.53
CA GLY A 70 3.53 -11.06 -15.85
C GLY A 70 4.39 -12.12 -16.54
N LEU A 71 4.63 -11.91 -17.85
CA LEU A 71 5.53 -12.72 -18.67
C LEU A 71 7.02 -12.38 -18.45
N GLU A 72 7.29 -11.31 -17.70
CA GLU A 72 8.63 -10.83 -17.40
C GLU A 72 9.13 -11.41 -16.06
N ALA A 73 10.45 -11.47 -15.93
CA ALA A 73 11.06 -11.88 -14.69
C ALA A 73 10.77 -10.87 -13.56
N PRO A 74 10.52 -11.34 -12.32
CA PRO A 74 10.36 -10.44 -11.18
C PRO A 74 11.62 -9.60 -10.96
N VAL A 75 11.42 -8.37 -10.48
CA VAL A 75 12.52 -7.51 -10.04
C VAL A 75 12.74 -7.66 -8.54
N ASP A 76 13.97 -7.47 -8.09
CA ASP A 76 14.26 -7.41 -6.66
C ASP A 76 13.68 -6.11 -6.05
N GLY A 77 12.93 -6.24 -4.97
CA GLY A 77 12.31 -5.12 -4.28
C GLY A 77 11.02 -4.63 -4.95
N HIS A 78 10.83 -3.32 -4.97
CA HIS A 78 9.67 -2.64 -5.55
C HIS A 78 10.10 -1.66 -6.64
N GLY A 79 9.23 -1.42 -7.64
CA GLY A 79 9.48 -0.57 -8.80
C GLY A 79 9.57 0.95 -8.51
N LEU A 80 9.75 1.33 -7.25
CA LEU A 80 9.78 2.72 -6.79
C LEU A 80 11.21 3.31 -6.74
N ALA A 81 12.23 2.50 -7.01
CA ALA A 81 13.61 2.95 -7.03
C ALA A 81 13.81 4.04 -8.09
N GLY A 82 14.37 5.18 -7.67
CA GLY A 82 14.54 6.35 -8.54
C GLY A 82 13.34 7.29 -8.59
N LEU A 83 12.15 6.88 -8.13
CA LEU A 83 10.99 7.76 -7.93
C LEU A 83 10.97 8.31 -6.50
N PHE A 84 11.29 7.46 -5.53
CA PHE A 84 11.33 7.79 -4.11
C PHE A 84 12.65 7.32 -3.49
N PRO A 85 13.08 7.91 -2.36
CA PRO A 85 14.20 7.40 -1.57
C PRO A 85 13.98 5.95 -1.10
N ALA A 86 15.05 5.28 -0.69
CA ALA A 86 15.00 3.88 -0.26
C ALA A 86 14.10 3.65 0.98
N ASP A 87 13.90 4.67 1.81
CA ASP A 87 12.98 4.65 2.94
C ASP A 87 11.53 4.99 2.57
N LEU A 88 11.25 5.15 1.27
CA LEU A 88 9.96 5.52 0.69
C LEU A 88 9.40 6.86 1.19
N ALA A 89 10.25 7.77 1.67
CA ALA A 89 9.83 9.11 2.03
C ALA A 89 9.16 9.80 0.82
N GLY A 90 7.93 10.29 1.02
CA GLY A 90 7.11 10.87 -0.05
C GLY A 90 6.17 9.89 -0.78
N TYR A 91 6.26 8.59 -0.52
CA TYR A 91 5.26 7.60 -0.97
C TYR A 91 4.41 7.21 0.24
N TYR A 92 3.32 7.93 0.47
CA TYR A 92 2.38 7.74 1.59
C TYR A 92 0.96 8.16 1.19
N ASP A 93 -0.05 7.72 1.93
CA ASP A 93 -1.45 8.07 1.65
C ASP A 93 -1.68 9.58 1.75
N GLY A 94 -2.15 10.19 0.66
CA GLY A 94 -2.35 11.63 0.53
C GLY A 94 -1.13 12.42 0.04
N ALA A 95 -0.02 11.76 -0.31
CA ALA A 95 1.11 12.46 -0.92
C ALA A 95 0.75 12.96 -2.33
N GLU A 96 1.01 14.23 -2.59
CA GLU A 96 0.80 14.79 -3.93
C GLU A 96 2.02 14.57 -4.84
N VAL A 97 1.76 14.02 -6.02
CA VAL A 97 2.76 13.82 -7.08
C VAL A 97 2.35 14.51 -8.37
N SER A 98 3.32 14.88 -9.20
CA SER A 98 3.04 15.39 -10.54
C SER A 98 2.55 14.27 -11.46
N VAL A 99 1.81 14.62 -12.53
CA VAL A 99 1.35 13.62 -13.52
C VAL A 99 2.51 12.78 -14.08
N PRO A 100 3.70 13.32 -14.41
CA PRO A 100 4.83 12.48 -14.83
C PRO A 100 5.24 11.42 -13.80
N VAL A 101 5.27 11.75 -12.50
CA VAL A 101 5.56 10.78 -11.43
C VAL A 101 4.42 9.77 -11.29
N ALA A 102 3.17 10.23 -11.37
CA ALA A 102 2.00 9.36 -11.36
C ALA A 102 2.02 8.32 -12.51
N LEU A 103 2.45 8.72 -13.71
CA LEU A 103 2.62 7.80 -14.84
C LEU A 103 3.71 6.75 -14.59
N GLU A 104 4.80 7.10 -13.92
CA GLU A 104 5.82 6.12 -13.53
C GLU A 104 5.31 5.15 -12.44
N LEU A 105 4.45 5.62 -11.53
CA LEU A 105 3.74 4.73 -10.60
C LEU A 105 2.82 3.76 -11.35
N VAL A 106 2.05 4.25 -12.33
CA VAL A 106 1.24 3.38 -13.20
C VAL A 106 2.11 2.37 -13.93
N ARG A 107 3.29 2.79 -14.45
CA ARG A 107 4.25 1.89 -15.07
C ARG A 107 4.69 0.77 -14.14
N ALA A 108 5.04 1.10 -12.89
CA ALA A 108 5.43 0.11 -11.89
C ALA A 108 4.30 -0.89 -11.59
N MET A 109 3.06 -0.41 -11.51
CA MET A 109 1.87 -1.26 -11.33
C MET A 109 1.58 -2.15 -12.54
N LEU A 110 1.64 -1.63 -13.77
CA LEU A 110 1.47 -2.41 -15.00
C LEU A 110 2.55 -3.49 -15.18
N ARG A 111 3.74 -3.26 -14.64
CA ARG A 111 4.85 -4.21 -14.65
C ARG A 111 4.82 -5.18 -13.49
N ASP A 112 3.86 -5.04 -12.60
CA ASP A 112 3.75 -5.86 -11.39
C ASP A 112 5.05 -5.87 -10.56
N GLN A 113 5.62 -4.68 -10.39
CA GLN A 113 6.91 -4.48 -9.73
C GLN A 113 6.81 -4.24 -8.22
N GLY A 114 5.81 -4.82 -7.57
CA GLY A 114 5.69 -4.79 -6.12
C GLY A 114 5.30 -3.43 -5.53
N ALA A 115 4.72 -2.54 -6.32
CA ALA A 115 4.13 -1.29 -5.86
C ALA A 115 2.68 -1.18 -6.35
N TRP A 116 1.80 -0.68 -5.53
CA TRP A 116 0.42 -0.43 -5.90
C TRP A 116 -0.13 0.80 -5.17
N CYS A 117 -0.99 1.56 -5.84
CA CYS A 117 -1.73 2.66 -5.24
C CYS A 117 -2.91 3.05 -6.14
N ARG A 118 -3.84 3.81 -5.59
CA ARG A 118 -4.78 4.62 -6.37
C ARG A 118 -4.18 6.01 -6.56
N LEU A 119 -4.48 6.64 -7.69
CA LEU A 119 -4.05 8.01 -7.97
C LEU A 119 -5.31 8.86 -8.16
N GLU A 120 -5.47 9.88 -7.32
CA GLU A 120 -6.72 10.61 -7.26
C GLU A 120 -6.50 12.14 -7.21
N GLN A 121 -7.38 12.89 -7.81
CA GLN A 121 -7.68 14.26 -7.41
C GLN A 121 -9.15 14.27 -7.00
N GLN A 122 -9.38 14.55 -5.73
CA GLN A 122 -10.69 14.40 -5.08
C GLN A 122 -11.83 14.93 -5.94
N ASP A 123 -12.87 14.10 -6.15
CA ASP A 123 -14.10 14.37 -6.91
C ASP A 123 -13.89 14.70 -8.39
N ARG A 124 -12.65 14.79 -8.88
CA ARG A 124 -12.34 15.25 -10.24
C ARG A 124 -11.74 14.20 -11.15
N PHE A 125 -10.76 13.46 -10.64
CA PHE A 125 -10.00 12.55 -11.48
C PHE A 125 -9.49 11.36 -10.69
N THR A 126 -9.52 10.17 -11.30
CA THR A 126 -8.99 8.94 -10.70
C THR A 126 -8.28 8.10 -11.75
N VAL A 127 -7.20 7.45 -11.35
CA VAL A 127 -6.53 6.39 -12.11
C VAL A 127 -6.34 5.19 -11.20
N HIS A 128 -6.73 4.03 -11.69
CA HIS A 128 -6.62 2.79 -10.98
C HIS A 128 -6.14 1.68 -11.92
N VAL A 129 -5.14 0.92 -11.51
CA VAL A 129 -4.68 -0.27 -12.21
C VAL A 129 -5.27 -1.48 -11.49
N GLY A 130 -6.13 -2.22 -12.18
CA GLY A 130 -6.76 -3.41 -11.63
C GLY A 130 -5.82 -4.61 -11.61
N TRP A 131 -6.16 -5.62 -10.82
CA TRP A 131 -5.47 -6.91 -10.77
C TRP A 131 -5.49 -7.67 -12.12
N ASP A 132 -6.45 -7.30 -12.99
CA ASP A 132 -6.56 -7.76 -14.37
C ASP A 132 -5.69 -6.96 -15.34
N GLN A 133 -4.87 -6.03 -14.82
CA GLN A 133 -4.05 -5.07 -15.55
C GLN A 133 -4.86 -4.16 -16.48
N TYR A 134 -6.16 -4.03 -16.27
CA TYR A 134 -6.95 -2.97 -16.90
C TYR A 134 -6.74 -1.66 -16.16
N VAL A 135 -6.75 -0.58 -16.92
CA VAL A 135 -6.67 0.75 -16.35
C VAL A 135 -8.06 1.37 -16.31
N TYR A 136 -8.44 1.86 -15.14
CA TYR A 136 -9.71 2.55 -14.93
C TYR A 136 -9.42 4.02 -14.72
N VAL A 137 -10.03 4.86 -15.55
CA VAL A 137 -9.90 6.33 -15.47
C VAL A 137 -11.26 6.94 -15.21
N GLY A 138 -11.36 7.71 -14.12
CA GLY A 138 -12.53 8.52 -13.81
C GLY A 138 -12.23 10.00 -14.07
N SER A 139 -13.20 10.77 -14.57
CA SER A 139 -13.06 12.21 -14.81
C SER A 139 -14.36 12.95 -14.52
N ASP A 140 -14.24 14.20 -14.09
CA ASP A 140 -15.37 15.15 -14.00
C ASP A 140 -15.84 15.66 -15.39
N GLN A 141 -15.11 15.29 -16.47
CA GLN A 141 -15.35 15.67 -17.85
C GLN A 141 -15.52 14.46 -18.76
N PRO A 142 -16.25 14.58 -19.89
CA PRO A 142 -16.45 13.46 -20.83
C PRO A 142 -15.19 12.99 -21.54
N CYS A 143 -14.14 13.79 -21.60
CA CYS A 143 -12.81 13.49 -22.18
C CYS A 143 -12.87 12.88 -23.60
N ALA A 144 -13.66 13.46 -24.50
CA ALA A 144 -13.89 12.90 -25.83
C ALA A 144 -12.62 12.84 -26.69
N ALA A 145 -11.73 13.83 -26.57
CA ALA A 145 -10.46 13.84 -27.29
C ALA A 145 -9.50 12.76 -26.74
N ALA A 146 -9.45 12.56 -25.42
CA ALA A 146 -8.66 11.50 -24.80
C ALA A 146 -9.17 10.10 -25.19
N VAL A 147 -10.49 9.90 -25.25
CA VAL A 147 -11.09 8.65 -25.76
C VAL A 147 -10.70 8.40 -27.21
N ALA A 148 -10.74 9.42 -28.07
CA ALA A 148 -10.29 9.31 -29.46
C ALA A 148 -8.80 8.97 -29.54
N ARG A 149 -7.96 9.67 -28.75
CA ARG A 149 -6.52 9.40 -28.68
C ARG A 149 -6.22 7.98 -28.22
N THR A 150 -6.93 7.47 -27.22
CA THR A 150 -6.79 6.09 -26.73
C THR A 150 -7.00 5.07 -27.87
N ARG A 151 -8.00 5.30 -28.72
CA ARG A 151 -8.27 4.44 -29.89
C ARG A 151 -7.18 4.52 -30.94
N GLU A 152 -6.63 5.71 -31.19
CA GLU A 152 -5.49 5.90 -32.11
C GLU A 152 -4.24 5.14 -31.63
N LEU A 153 -4.07 5.01 -30.33
CA LEU A 153 -3.00 4.23 -29.69
C LEU A 153 -3.21 2.72 -29.76
N GLY A 154 -4.32 2.26 -30.33
CA GLY A 154 -4.66 0.84 -30.42
C GLY A 154 -5.26 0.23 -29.15
N LEU A 155 -5.70 1.07 -28.22
CA LEU A 155 -6.41 0.67 -27.02
C LEU A 155 -7.91 0.95 -27.14
N PHE A 156 -8.69 0.32 -26.29
CA PHE A 156 -10.14 0.49 -26.20
C PHE A 156 -10.49 1.23 -24.90
N ALA A 157 -11.11 2.41 -25.03
CA ALA A 157 -11.69 3.14 -23.91
C ALA A 157 -13.20 2.87 -23.89
N GLU A 158 -13.60 1.95 -23.04
CA GLU A 158 -14.99 1.54 -22.86
C GLU A 158 -15.63 2.37 -21.74
N PRO A 159 -16.73 3.09 -21.98
CA PRO A 159 -17.43 3.80 -20.92
C PRO A 159 -18.08 2.78 -19.97
N ILE A 160 -17.92 2.98 -18.68
CA ILE A 160 -18.52 2.19 -17.61
C ILE A 160 -19.26 3.11 -16.65
N THR A 161 -20.16 2.54 -15.86
CA THR A 161 -20.93 3.34 -14.88
C THR A 161 -20.02 3.83 -13.75
N MET A 162 -19.10 2.97 -13.30
CA MET A 162 -18.17 3.24 -12.21
C MET A 162 -17.01 2.23 -12.27
N SER A 163 -15.82 2.63 -11.82
CA SER A 163 -14.74 1.66 -11.62
C SER A 163 -15.19 0.58 -10.62
N PRO A 164 -14.94 -0.73 -10.88
CA PRO A 164 -15.23 -1.77 -9.90
C PRO A 164 -14.52 -1.52 -8.56
N TYR A 165 -13.39 -0.85 -8.58
CA TYR A 165 -12.62 -0.52 -7.39
C TYR A 165 -13.09 0.77 -6.67
N ALA A 166 -14.02 1.53 -7.25
CA ALA A 166 -14.63 2.67 -6.55
C ALA A 166 -15.70 2.22 -5.53
N ALA A 167 -16.23 0.99 -5.68
CA ALA A 167 -17.16 0.40 -4.73
C ALA A 167 -16.47 -0.09 -3.44
N ASP A 168 -15.15 -0.34 -3.51
CA ASP A 168 -14.35 -0.79 -2.37
C ASP A 168 -13.95 0.36 -1.42
N LEU A 169 -14.49 1.56 -1.62
CA LEU A 169 -14.38 2.65 -0.65
C LEU A 169 -15.33 2.36 0.52
N GLU A 170 -15.06 1.29 1.24
CA GLU A 170 -15.70 1.03 2.53
C GLU A 170 -15.36 2.16 3.51
N GLU A 171 -16.21 2.34 4.54
CA GLU A 171 -15.89 3.27 5.61
C GLU A 171 -14.55 2.82 6.23
N PRO A 172 -13.62 3.75 6.52
CA PRO A 172 -12.33 3.38 7.08
C PRO A 172 -12.52 2.58 8.36
N GLU A 173 -11.84 1.44 8.49
CA GLU A 173 -11.91 0.59 9.67
C GLU A 173 -11.39 1.32 10.92
N VAL A 174 -10.43 2.23 10.72
CA VAL A 174 -9.82 3.00 11.78
C VAL A 174 -10.40 4.41 11.83
N THR A 175 -11.23 4.65 12.82
CA THR A 175 -11.88 5.94 13.05
C THR A 175 -11.25 6.74 14.20
N GLN A 176 -10.32 6.16 14.95
CA GLN A 176 -9.65 6.84 16.06
C GLN A 176 -8.43 7.57 15.55
N ALA A 177 -8.34 8.88 15.87
CA ALA A 177 -7.15 9.67 15.60
C ALA A 177 -6.07 9.47 16.68
N ALA A 178 -4.81 9.41 16.28
CA ALA A 178 -3.66 9.43 17.18
C ALA A 178 -3.38 10.87 17.65
N ASP A 179 -4.35 11.46 18.34
CA ASP A 179 -4.33 12.79 18.93
C ASP A 179 -3.68 12.82 20.34
N GLU A 180 -3.82 13.89 21.08
CA GLU A 180 -3.24 13.99 22.43
C GLU A 180 -3.88 12.97 23.40
N GLU A 181 -5.16 12.62 23.27
CA GLU A 181 -5.81 11.62 24.11
C GLU A 181 -5.20 10.22 23.88
N PHE A 182 -4.92 9.88 22.62
CA PHE A 182 -4.19 8.66 22.28
C PHE A 182 -2.82 8.64 22.95
N TRP A 183 -2.03 9.71 22.85
CA TRP A 183 -0.68 9.78 23.42
C TRP A 183 -0.69 9.83 24.95
N GLU A 184 -1.70 10.43 25.59
CA GLU A 184 -1.90 10.34 27.03
C GLU A 184 -2.18 8.92 27.48
N ARG A 185 -2.96 8.17 26.69
CA ARG A 185 -3.21 6.74 26.95
C ARG A 185 -1.93 5.93 26.80
N VAL A 186 -1.11 6.16 25.79
CA VAL A 186 0.21 5.52 25.65
C VAL A 186 1.08 5.78 26.87
N ARG A 187 1.13 7.04 27.37
CA ARG A 187 1.89 7.38 28.60
C ARG A 187 1.36 6.67 29.83
N ALA A 188 0.05 6.55 29.94
CA ALA A 188 -0.57 5.84 31.05
C ALA A 188 -0.23 4.34 31.05
N GLU A 189 -0.25 3.71 29.88
CA GLU A 189 0.17 2.30 29.72
C GLU A 189 1.66 2.10 29.99
N LEU A 190 2.52 3.05 29.64
CA LEU A 190 3.98 2.99 29.94
C LEU A 190 4.28 3.05 31.44
N ALA A 191 3.38 3.54 32.28
CA ALA A 191 3.63 3.74 33.71
C ALA A 191 3.86 2.44 34.49
N VAL A 192 3.35 1.28 34.04
CA VAL A 192 3.47 -0.01 34.74
C VAL A 192 4.53 -0.92 34.12
N PRO A 193 4.47 -1.29 32.79
CA PRO A 193 5.50 -2.13 32.20
C PRO A 193 6.80 -1.36 31.88
N GLN A 194 6.77 -0.02 31.90
CA GLN A 194 7.85 0.90 31.52
C GLN A 194 8.28 0.86 30.05
N MET A 195 7.80 -0.12 29.29
CA MET A 195 8.08 -0.28 27.85
C MET A 195 6.86 -0.84 27.15
N LEU A 196 6.66 -0.41 25.92
CA LEU A 196 5.64 -0.90 24.98
C LEU A 196 6.26 -1.07 23.61
N LEU A 197 5.63 -1.86 22.76
CA LEU A 197 5.99 -1.96 21.36
C LEU A 197 4.97 -1.17 20.53
N LEU A 198 5.45 -0.29 19.66
CA LEU A 198 4.65 0.45 18.71
C LEU A 198 4.94 -0.07 17.29
N GLU A 199 3.89 -0.52 16.63
CA GLU A 199 3.88 -0.80 15.21
C GLU A 199 3.42 0.45 14.46
N GLU A 200 4.21 0.90 13.52
CA GLU A 200 3.91 1.98 12.59
C GLU A 200 3.70 1.38 11.20
N SER A 201 2.45 1.18 10.78
CA SER A 201 2.13 0.84 9.41
C SER A 201 2.05 2.14 8.60
N TYR A 202 3.07 2.43 7.81
CA TYR A 202 3.13 3.66 7.01
C TYR A 202 2.69 3.46 5.56
N LEU A 203 2.62 2.21 5.12
CA LEU A 203 2.06 1.74 3.86
C LEU A 203 1.42 0.37 4.10
N TYR A 204 0.52 -0.06 3.23
CA TYR A 204 0.09 -1.46 3.22
C TYR A 204 1.29 -2.38 2.96
N ASN A 205 1.46 -3.38 3.80
CA ASN A 205 2.57 -4.34 3.82
C ASN A 205 3.95 -3.73 4.15
N ALA A 206 4.01 -2.55 4.74
CA ALA A 206 5.27 -1.98 5.21
C ALA A 206 5.12 -1.37 6.59
N THR A 207 5.85 -1.90 7.54
CA THR A 207 5.83 -1.51 8.95
C THR A 207 7.20 -1.11 9.46
N ARG A 208 7.20 -0.24 10.44
CA ARG A 208 8.34 0.06 11.30
C ARG A 208 7.97 -0.22 12.74
N TRP A 209 8.93 -0.65 13.52
CA TRP A 209 8.71 -1.02 14.90
C TRP A 209 9.54 -0.15 15.82
N HIS A 210 8.91 0.36 16.87
CA HIS A 210 9.55 1.22 17.86
C HIS A 210 9.29 0.66 19.26
N ARG A 211 10.35 0.47 20.05
CA ARG A 211 10.20 0.15 21.45
C ARG A 211 10.08 1.44 22.24
N LEU A 212 8.90 1.71 22.78
CA LEU A 212 8.56 2.94 23.49
C LEU A 212 8.98 2.87 24.96
N THR A 213 9.50 3.98 25.45
CA THR A 213 9.76 4.28 26.85
C THR A 213 9.30 5.70 27.13
N GLU A 214 9.13 6.08 28.41
CA GLU A 214 8.87 7.49 28.76
C GLU A 214 9.89 8.46 28.16
N HIS A 215 11.15 8.02 28.01
CA HIS A 215 12.25 8.89 27.58
C HIS A 215 12.31 9.11 26.07
N ASN A 216 11.82 8.18 25.25
CA ASN A 216 11.92 8.28 23.79
C ASN A 216 10.57 8.56 23.10
N LEU A 217 9.46 8.56 23.82
CA LEU A 217 8.11 8.71 23.26
C LEU A 217 7.99 9.92 22.32
N ASP A 218 8.41 11.09 22.79
CA ASP A 218 8.31 12.33 21.99
C ASP A 218 9.26 12.31 20.77
N THR A 219 10.41 11.65 20.88
CA THR A 219 11.34 11.47 19.77
C THR A 219 10.77 10.53 18.71
N VAL A 220 10.16 9.41 19.12
CA VAL A 220 9.48 8.48 18.20
C VAL A 220 8.31 9.19 17.53
N ARG A 221 7.45 9.87 18.31
CA ARG A 221 6.33 10.64 17.77
C ARG A 221 6.74 11.62 16.67
N ALA A 222 7.89 12.26 16.80
CA ALA A 222 8.38 13.27 15.86
C ALA A 222 8.88 12.70 14.52
N VAL A 223 9.11 11.38 14.42
CA VAL A 223 9.65 10.73 13.21
C VAL A 223 8.66 9.80 12.53
N LEU A 224 7.45 9.68 13.08
CA LEU A 224 6.39 8.86 12.46
C LEU A 224 6.00 9.41 11.10
N GLY A 225 5.71 8.50 10.17
CA GLY A 225 5.25 8.82 8.82
C GLY A 225 3.88 9.48 8.81
N PRO A 226 3.59 10.36 7.84
CA PRO A 226 2.27 10.96 7.68
C PRO A 226 1.19 9.90 7.52
N ARG A 227 0.04 10.11 8.17
CA ARG A 227 -1.16 9.25 8.10
C ARG A 227 -0.92 7.77 8.43
N ALA A 228 0.19 7.44 9.13
CA ALA A 228 0.49 6.08 9.53
C ALA A 228 -0.58 5.53 10.48
N LEU A 229 -0.88 4.25 10.35
CA LEU A 229 -1.62 3.47 11.33
C LEU A 229 -0.67 3.05 12.45
N LEU A 230 -1.02 3.36 13.67
CA LEU A 230 -0.27 3.03 14.87
C LEU A 230 -1.00 1.96 15.67
N SER A 231 -0.34 0.84 15.92
CA SER A 231 -0.85 -0.20 16.82
C SER A 231 0.08 -0.35 18.01
N VAL A 232 -0.48 -0.27 19.21
CA VAL A 232 0.28 -0.38 20.46
C VAL A 232 0.15 -1.80 21.01
N TRP A 233 1.30 -2.41 21.28
CA TRP A 233 1.41 -3.80 21.75
C TRP A 233 2.09 -3.86 23.11
N PRO A 234 1.90 -4.96 23.86
CA PRO A 234 2.76 -5.27 25.00
C PRO A 234 4.25 -5.27 24.62
N ASP A 235 5.12 -5.04 25.60
CA ASP A 235 6.58 -5.09 25.35
C ASP A 235 7.04 -6.47 24.88
N LEU A 236 8.21 -6.47 24.23
CA LEU A 236 8.90 -7.70 23.82
C LEU A 236 9.24 -8.58 25.03
N ASN A 237 9.10 -9.89 24.86
CA ASN A 237 9.48 -10.87 25.87
C ASN A 237 11.01 -11.06 25.90
N PRO A 238 11.68 -10.90 27.04
CA PRO A 238 13.12 -11.11 27.16
C PRO A 238 13.55 -12.59 27.01
N ASP A 239 12.63 -13.54 27.15
CA ASP A 239 12.87 -14.97 26.93
C ASP A 239 12.63 -15.31 25.44
N VAL A 240 13.63 -14.99 24.61
CA VAL A 240 13.58 -15.22 23.15
C VAL A 240 13.40 -16.70 22.81
N ASP A 241 14.01 -17.60 23.58
CA ASP A 241 13.91 -19.04 23.35
C ASP A 241 12.50 -19.55 23.61
N ALA A 242 11.83 -19.02 24.64
CA ALA A 242 10.40 -19.30 24.87
C ALA A 242 9.50 -18.81 23.75
N VAL A 243 9.77 -17.63 23.19
CA VAL A 243 9.02 -17.10 22.04
C VAL A 243 9.22 -17.98 20.81
N LEU A 244 10.46 -18.37 20.50
CA LEU A 244 10.75 -19.28 19.39
C LEU A 244 10.08 -20.65 19.56
N ALA A 245 10.08 -21.18 20.78
CA ALA A 245 9.44 -22.47 21.09
C ALA A 245 7.90 -22.43 21.01
N ALA A 246 7.30 -21.23 21.09
CA ALA A 246 5.86 -21.02 21.04
C ALA A 246 5.36 -20.65 19.64
N LEU A 247 6.22 -20.66 18.61
CA LEU A 247 5.80 -20.38 17.24
C LEU A 247 4.78 -21.43 16.78
N PRO A 248 3.69 -20.99 16.11
CA PRO A 248 2.68 -21.89 15.59
C PRO A 248 3.25 -22.77 14.46
N GLU A 249 2.77 -24.01 14.36
CA GLU A 249 3.27 -24.98 13.37
C GLU A 249 2.73 -24.74 11.95
N ASP A 250 1.55 -24.11 11.83
CA ASP A 250 0.82 -24.00 10.54
C ASP A 250 0.45 -22.55 10.17
N GLU A 251 1.10 -21.53 10.78
CA GLU A 251 0.73 -20.13 10.56
C GLU A 251 1.94 -19.30 10.15
N THR A 252 1.64 -18.25 9.36
CA THR A 252 2.61 -17.19 9.07
C THR A 252 2.53 -16.11 10.15
N VAL A 253 3.67 -15.70 10.67
CA VAL A 253 3.78 -14.71 11.75
C VAL A 253 4.73 -13.57 11.39
N ASP A 254 4.48 -12.40 11.94
CA ASP A 254 5.50 -11.36 12.09
C ASP A 254 6.29 -11.62 13.36
N PHE A 255 7.56 -11.94 13.20
CA PHE A 255 8.50 -12.08 14.31
C PHE A 255 9.28 -10.79 14.49
N VAL A 256 9.11 -10.14 15.63
CA VAL A 256 9.74 -8.85 15.97
C VAL A 256 10.73 -9.06 17.09
N TRP A 257 11.95 -8.49 16.97
CA TRP A 257 12.99 -8.65 18.01
C TRP A 257 13.84 -7.41 18.17
N GLU A 258 14.39 -7.24 19.36
CA GLU A 258 15.45 -6.28 19.65
C GLU A 258 16.82 -6.93 19.45
N ALA A 259 17.58 -6.44 18.47
CA ALA A 259 18.94 -6.88 18.23
C ALA A 259 19.90 -6.43 19.36
N PRO A 260 21.12 -7.01 19.48
CA PRO A 260 22.08 -6.65 20.53
C PRO A 260 22.47 -5.17 20.57
N ASN A 261 22.38 -4.47 19.44
CA ASN A 261 22.64 -3.02 19.31
C ASN A 261 21.45 -2.13 19.70
N GLY A 262 20.30 -2.73 20.05
CA GLY A 262 19.07 -2.01 20.40
C GLY A 262 18.16 -1.66 19.21
N THR A 263 18.52 -2.08 17.98
CA THR A 263 17.66 -1.91 16.82
C THR A 263 16.50 -2.89 16.89
N ILE A 264 15.28 -2.42 16.65
CA ILE A 264 14.12 -3.30 16.48
C ILE A 264 14.07 -3.74 15.01
N SER A 265 13.97 -5.03 14.82
CA SER A 265 13.88 -5.67 13.50
C SER A 265 12.68 -6.60 13.47
N HIS A 266 12.19 -6.88 12.30
CA HIS A 266 11.09 -7.85 12.11
C HIS A 266 11.27 -8.63 10.81
N VAL A 267 10.59 -9.76 10.73
CA VAL A 267 10.50 -10.57 9.53
C VAL A 267 9.20 -11.37 9.56
N THR A 268 8.56 -11.44 8.43
CA THR A 268 7.41 -12.33 8.22
C THR A 268 7.94 -13.72 7.87
N VAL A 269 7.55 -14.74 8.62
CA VAL A 269 8.00 -16.12 8.45
C VAL A 269 6.84 -17.10 8.52
N ASP A 270 6.92 -18.14 7.71
CA ASP A 270 6.10 -19.34 7.79
C ASP A 270 6.87 -20.49 8.49
N GLU A 271 6.21 -21.61 8.68
CA GLU A 271 6.75 -22.78 9.36
C GLU A 271 8.04 -23.33 8.70
N THR A 272 8.19 -23.13 7.38
CA THR A 272 9.37 -23.66 6.64
C THR A 272 10.65 -22.87 6.94
N HIS A 273 10.51 -21.66 7.47
CA HIS A 273 11.60 -20.73 7.75
C HIS A 273 11.97 -20.58 9.22
N HIS A 274 11.26 -21.25 10.15
CA HIS A 274 11.52 -21.14 11.60
C HIS A 274 12.96 -21.48 12.00
N GLN A 275 13.58 -22.46 11.34
CA GLN A 275 14.97 -22.82 11.63
C GLN A 275 15.97 -21.73 11.21
N GLN A 276 15.70 -21.04 10.11
CA GLN A 276 16.52 -19.90 9.65
C GLN A 276 16.32 -18.71 10.58
N LEU A 277 15.08 -18.48 11.03
CA LEU A 277 14.74 -17.44 11.99
C LEU A 277 15.57 -17.56 13.26
N ALA A 278 15.65 -18.75 13.87
CA ALA A 278 16.44 -18.98 15.09
C ALA A 278 17.91 -18.58 14.92
N THR A 279 18.46 -18.75 13.72
CA THR A 279 19.83 -18.30 13.41
C THR A 279 19.91 -16.77 13.29
N SER A 280 18.92 -16.15 12.65
CA SER A 280 18.88 -14.70 12.40
C SER A 280 18.70 -13.89 13.69
N VAL A 281 17.98 -14.43 14.67
CA VAL A 281 17.73 -13.77 15.95
C VAL A 281 18.73 -14.14 17.05
N ALA A 282 19.80 -14.86 16.71
CA ALA A 282 20.81 -15.26 17.68
C ALA A 282 21.41 -14.05 18.42
N GLY A 283 21.28 -14.03 19.74
CA GLY A 283 21.72 -12.94 20.60
C GLY A 283 20.72 -11.76 20.69
N ALA A 284 19.51 -11.90 20.17
CA ALA A 284 18.44 -10.93 20.41
C ALA A 284 18.19 -10.77 21.92
N ARG A 285 17.83 -9.57 22.35
CA ARG A 285 17.59 -9.22 23.77
C ARG A 285 16.17 -9.52 24.21
N ALA A 286 15.22 -9.40 23.28
CA ALA A 286 13.80 -9.65 23.51
C ALA A 286 13.11 -9.87 22.16
N ALA A 287 11.97 -10.55 22.16
CA ALA A 287 11.21 -10.82 20.94
C ALA A 287 9.70 -10.96 21.22
N CYS A 288 8.90 -10.87 20.17
CA CYS A 288 7.51 -11.35 20.15
C CYS A 288 7.17 -11.96 18.80
N SER A 289 6.12 -12.76 18.78
CA SER A 289 5.50 -13.31 17.56
C SER A 289 4.07 -12.82 17.49
N LEU A 290 3.66 -12.29 16.34
CA LEU A 290 2.32 -11.76 16.09
C LEU A 290 1.74 -12.50 14.89
N SER A 291 0.51 -13.03 15.03
CA SER A 291 -0.21 -13.64 13.90
C SER A 291 -0.43 -12.61 12.78
N LEU A 292 -0.41 -13.05 11.53
CA LEU A 292 -0.84 -12.22 10.39
C LEU A 292 -2.35 -12.30 10.17
N ALA A 293 -3.05 -13.26 10.75
CA ALA A 293 -4.50 -13.32 10.68
C ALA A 293 -5.12 -12.13 11.44
N LEU A 294 -5.89 -11.31 10.72
CA LEU A 294 -6.44 -10.05 11.28
C LEU A 294 -7.33 -10.29 12.50
N ASP A 295 -8.07 -11.39 12.53
CA ASP A 295 -8.92 -11.79 13.64
C ASP A 295 -8.17 -12.27 14.88
N GLU A 296 -6.86 -12.50 14.76
CA GLU A 296 -5.96 -12.89 15.85
C GLU A 296 -5.02 -11.76 16.29
N ARG A 297 -4.96 -10.67 15.54
CA ARG A 297 -4.17 -9.48 15.89
C ARG A 297 -4.93 -8.60 16.86
N HIS A 298 -4.58 -8.66 18.13
CA HIS A 298 -5.24 -7.90 19.19
C HIS A 298 -4.26 -6.89 19.84
N PRO A 299 -3.98 -5.74 19.21
CA PRO A 299 -3.22 -4.69 19.86
C PRO A 299 -3.97 -4.17 21.09
N LEU A 300 -3.29 -3.58 22.03
CA LEU A 300 -3.89 -2.93 23.20
C LEU A 300 -4.86 -1.83 22.73
N PHE A 301 -4.47 -1.08 21.70
CA PHE A 301 -5.29 -0.12 20.96
C PHE A 301 -4.56 0.33 19.69
N HIS A 302 -5.29 0.90 18.76
CA HIS A 302 -4.76 1.45 17.52
C HIS A 302 -5.40 2.80 17.19
N ALA A 303 -4.70 3.59 16.38
CA ALA A 303 -5.20 4.86 15.87
C ALA A 303 -4.41 5.27 14.62
N ALA A 304 -4.97 6.10 13.76
CA ALA A 304 -4.24 6.64 12.62
C ALA A 304 -3.81 8.09 12.86
N LEU A 305 -2.64 8.46 12.36
CA LEU A 305 -2.13 9.82 12.50
C LEU A 305 -2.99 10.78 11.66
N PRO A 306 -3.57 11.82 12.28
CA PRO A 306 -4.30 12.85 11.57
C PRO A 306 -3.34 13.79 10.81
N ASP A 307 -3.86 14.50 9.83
CA ASP A 307 -3.16 15.59 9.18
C ASP A 307 -2.87 16.74 10.16
N SER A 308 -2.04 17.69 9.76
CA SER A 308 -1.65 18.84 10.60
C SER A 308 -2.81 19.72 11.06
N ASP A 309 -3.96 19.65 10.39
CA ASP A 309 -5.20 20.34 10.77
C ASP A 309 -6.07 19.52 11.75
N GLY A 310 -5.60 18.37 12.21
CA GLY A 310 -6.28 17.47 13.13
C GLY A 310 -7.33 16.57 12.48
N VAL A 311 -7.50 16.61 11.16
CA VAL A 311 -8.49 15.81 10.44
C VAL A 311 -7.89 14.47 10.03
N LEU A 312 -8.60 13.39 10.34
CA LEU A 312 -8.23 12.05 9.91
C LEU A 312 -8.66 11.84 8.45
N ARG A 313 -7.67 11.66 7.57
CA ARG A 313 -7.88 11.43 6.13
C ARG A 313 -7.25 10.13 5.63
N ALA A 314 -6.53 9.42 6.49
CA ALA A 314 -5.96 8.12 6.17
C ALA A 314 -7.08 7.13 5.81
N ARG A 315 -6.80 6.25 4.87
CA ARG A 315 -7.67 5.14 4.48
C ARG A 315 -6.99 3.83 4.88
N TRP A 316 -7.34 3.34 6.10
CA TRP A 316 -6.87 2.08 6.67
C TRP A 316 -8.06 1.18 6.97
#